data_a018a1df77185ca32c526041d28b3c30
#
_entry.id   a018a1df77185ca32c526041d28b3c30
#
_cell.length_a   1.000
_cell.length_b   1.000
_cell.length_c   1.000
_cell.angle_alpha   90.00
_cell.angle_beta   90.00
_cell.angle_gamma   90.00
#
_symmetry.space_group_name_H-M   'P 1'
#
loop_
_entity.id
_entity.type
_entity.pdbx_description
1 polymer ?
#
loop_
_entity_poly.entity_id
_entity_poly.type
_entity_poly.pdbx_seq_one_letter_code
_entity_poly.pdbx_strand_id
1 'polypeptide(L)'
;MTDVIVVGGGAAGLSAALFTAKNDLETTVFDTDQTWLHSAHLFNYLGHRSISGDEFLAIARGQVTDRGAELREDEEVTAVESDDDGFVVRTESGEYEASYVVLGTGANRDLAEEAGCDFDDDDTVSVSLSMETSVEDLYATGAMVRPEEWQAIISAGDGGAAALHILSKERGEHFHDFDTPDDVPEL
;
A
#
# COMPACT_ATOMS: atom_id res chain seq x y z
N MET A 1 -6.33 -17.76 1.53
CA MET A 1 -5.08 -16.99 1.22
C MET A 1 -5.52 -15.79 0.43
N THR A 2 -5.25 -14.60 0.90
CA THR A 2 -5.47 -13.34 0.20
C THR A 2 -4.37 -13.13 -0.85
N ASP A 3 -4.63 -12.48 -1.97
CA ASP A 3 -3.56 -12.21 -2.94
C ASP A 3 -2.59 -11.14 -2.40
N VAL A 4 -3.13 -10.02 -1.88
CA VAL A 4 -2.35 -8.89 -1.40
C VAL A 4 -2.79 -8.44 -0.02
N ILE A 5 -1.84 -8.38 0.91
CA ILE A 5 -2.01 -7.69 2.18
C ILE A 5 -1.29 -6.36 2.13
N VAL A 6 -2.01 -5.29 2.48
CA VAL A 6 -1.47 -3.93 2.63
C VAL A 6 -1.43 -3.57 4.10
N VAL A 7 -0.29 -3.13 4.60
CA VAL A 7 -0.09 -2.71 5.99
C VAL A 7 0.03 -1.19 6.06
N GLY A 8 -1.01 -0.54 6.55
CA GLY A 8 -1.15 0.91 6.68
C GLY A 8 -2.14 1.52 5.70
N GLY A 9 -3.15 2.22 6.24
CA GLY A 9 -4.24 2.91 5.51
C GLY A 9 -3.96 4.38 5.19
N GLY A 10 -2.69 4.75 4.99
CA GLY A 10 -2.31 6.06 4.49
C GLY A 10 -2.38 6.16 2.96
N ALA A 11 -1.91 7.28 2.39
CA ALA A 11 -1.97 7.53 0.96
C ALA A 11 -1.28 6.44 0.11
N ALA A 12 -0.15 5.89 0.59
CA ALA A 12 0.56 4.82 -0.10
C ALA A 12 -0.23 3.51 -0.10
N GLY A 13 -0.63 3.03 1.08
CA GLY A 13 -1.35 1.77 1.20
C GLY A 13 -2.71 1.79 0.51
N LEU A 14 -3.51 2.86 0.70
CA LEU A 14 -4.80 2.99 0.02
C LEU A 14 -4.64 3.07 -1.51
N SER A 15 -3.57 3.70 -2.01
CA SER A 15 -3.29 3.69 -3.45
C SER A 15 -2.94 2.29 -3.95
N ALA A 16 -2.09 1.56 -3.25
CA ALA A 16 -1.77 0.18 -3.60
C ALA A 16 -3.04 -0.69 -3.61
N ALA A 17 -3.84 -0.63 -2.55
CA ALA A 17 -5.09 -1.39 -2.43
C ALA A 17 -6.11 -1.05 -3.51
N LEU A 18 -6.21 0.24 -3.91
CA LEU A 18 -7.12 0.66 -4.98
C LEU A 18 -6.77 -0.03 -6.31
N PHE A 19 -5.49 -0.02 -6.69
CA PHE A 19 -5.04 -0.63 -7.95
C PHE A 19 -5.19 -2.15 -7.93
N THR A 20 -4.84 -2.82 -6.85
CA THR A 20 -4.91 -4.28 -6.75
C THR A 20 -6.36 -4.77 -6.73
N ALA A 21 -7.21 -4.19 -5.88
CA ALA A 21 -8.62 -4.57 -5.79
C ALA A 21 -9.42 -4.24 -7.07
N LYS A 22 -9.15 -3.08 -7.70
CA LYS A 22 -9.78 -2.71 -8.97
C LYS A 22 -9.48 -3.72 -10.08
N ASN A 23 -8.35 -4.39 -10.01
CA ASN A 23 -7.88 -5.35 -11.00
C ASN A 23 -8.04 -6.81 -10.54
N ASP A 24 -9.06 -7.06 -9.70
CA ASP A 24 -9.55 -8.38 -9.30
C ASP A 24 -8.61 -9.19 -8.39
N LEU A 25 -7.63 -8.55 -7.73
CA LEU A 25 -6.87 -9.22 -6.68
C LEU A 25 -7.58 -9.10 -5.32
N GLU A 26 -7.70 -10.22 -4.62
CA GLU A 26 -8.21 -10.24 -3.25
C GLU A 26 -7.26 -9.45 -2.35
N THR A 27 -7.71 -8.26 -1.90
CA THR A 27 -6.87 -7.29 -1.21
C THR A 27 -7.43 -6.99 0.19
N THR A 28 -6.59 -7.12 1.20
CA THR A 28 -6.90 -6.74 2.59
C THR A 28 -5.96 -5.64 3.06
N VAL A 29 -6.50 -4.58 3.63
CA VAL A 29 -5.75 -3.47 4.23
C VAL A 29 -5.89 -3.54 5.74
N PHE A 30 -4.79 -3.59 6.47
CA PHE A 30 -4.73 -3.43 7.91
C PHE A 30 -4.32 -2.01 8.25
N ASP A 31 -5.11 -1.31 9.06
CA ASP A 31 -4.88 0.09 9.41
C ASP A 31 -5.11 0.36 10.89
N THR A 32 -4.20 1.09 11.50
CA THR A 32 -4.32 1.56 12.89
C THR A 32 -4.87 2.97 12.99
N ASP A 33 -5.22 3.58 11.87
CA ASP A 33 -5.71 4.97 11.74
C ASP A 33 -4.73 6.04 12.31
N GLN A 34 -3.43 5.74 12.36
CA GLN A 34 -2.39 6.64 12.91
C GLN A 34 -1.62 7.42 11.84
N THR A 35 -2.27 7.72 10.72
CA THR A 35 -1.62 8.45 9.64
C THR A 35 -1.48 9.95 9.94
N TRP A 36 -0.37 10.55 9.50
CA TRP A 36 -0.16 12.01 9.59
C TRP A 36 -1.17 12.83 8.79
N LEU A 37 -1.89 12.21 7.88
CA LEU A 37 -2.92 12.87 7.07
C LEU A 37 -4.02 13.50 7.94
N HIS A 38 -4.36 12.93 9.11
CA HIS A 38 -5.32 13.53 10.03
C HIS A 38 -4.97 14.95 10.47
N SER A 39 -3.67 15.27 10.54
CA SER A 39 -3.18 16.59 10.87
C SER A 39 -2.90 17.49 9.67
N ALA A 40 -3.13 16.97 8.45
CA ALA A 40 -2.78 17.65 7.21
C ALA A 40 -3.98 18.38 6.58
N HIS A 41 -3.67 19.43 5.81
CA HIS A 41 -4.56 20.01 4.82
C HIS A 41 -3.84 20.06 3.49
N LEU A 42 -4.41 19.40 2.47
CA LEU A 42 -3.74 19.17 1.21
C LEU A 42 -4.07 20.30 0.21
N PHE A 43 -3.09 21.18 -0.04
CA PHE A 43 -3.09 22.16 -1.11
C PHE A 43 -2.21 21.75 -2.30
N ASN A 44 -1.41 20.70 -2.11
CA ASN A 44 -0.35 20.24 -3.00
C ASN A 44 -0.62 18.85 -3.59
N TYR A 45 -1.84 18.32 -3.43
CA TYR A 45 -2.26 17.09 -4.09
C TYR A 45 -2.95 17.44 -5.41
N LEU A 46 -2.26 17.17 -6.53
CA LEU A 46 -2.78 17.51 -7.86
C LEU A 46 -4.17 16.87 -8.09
N GLY A 47 -5.11 17.67 -8.58
CA GLY A 47 -6.52 17.28 -8.75
C GLY A 47 -7.43 17.80 -7.63
N HIS A 48 -6.91 18.11 -6.45
CA HIS A 48 -7.63 18.75 -5.35
C HIS A 48 -7.10 20.16 -5.12
N ARG A 49 -7.99 21.16 -5.15
CA ARG A 49 -7.58 22.56 -4.86
C ARG A 49 -7.31 22.79 -3.39
N SER A 50 -8.13 22.15 -2.54
CA SER A 50 -8.09 22.28 -1.08
C SER A 50 -8.94 21.16 -0.50
N ILE A 51 -8.34 20.28 0.30
CA ILE A 51 -9.04 19.17 0.95
C ILE A 51 -8.37 18.88 2.30
N SER A 52 -9.16 18.63 3.34
CA SER A 52 -8.60 18.18 4.61
C SER A 52 -8.10 16.73 4.48
N GLY A 53 -7.13 16.35 5.31
CA GLY A 53 -6.64 14.98 5.31
C GLY A 53 -7.72 13.96 5.68
N ASP A 54 -8.62 14.31 6.62
CA ASP A 54 -9.76 13.46 6.99
C ASP A 54 -10.72 13.23 5.83
N GLU A 55 -11.05 14.30 5.09
CA GLU A 55 -11.92 14.18 3.91
C GLU A 55 -11.24 13.37 2.79
N PHE A 56 -9.93 13.58 2.59
CA PHE A 56 -9.14 12.79 1.65
C PHE A 56 -9.15 11.30 2.02
N LEU A 57 -8.92 10.98 3.29
CA LEU A 57 -8.95 9.58 3.78
C LEU A 57 -10.34 8.96 3.63
N ALA A 58 -11.40 9.70 3.96
CA ALA A 58 -12.77 9.19 3.80
C ALA A 58 -13.09 8.86 2.34
N ILE A 59 -12.69 9.71 1.39
CA ILE A 59 -12.85 9.45 -0.04
C ILE A 59 -12.00 8.25 -0.46
N ALA A 60 -10.72 8.19 -0.07
CA ALA A 60 -9.81 7.13 -0.48
C ALA A 60 -10.24 5.76 0.06
N ARG A 61 -10.67 5.68 1.32
CA ARG A 61 -11.22 4.45 1.93
C ARG A 61 -12.50 4.00 1.20
N GLY A 62 -13.39 4.95 0.88
CA GLY A 62 -14.57 4.66 0.07
C GLY A 62 -14.21 4.08 -1.30
N GLN A 63 -13.26 4.68 -2.02
CA GLN A 63 -12.79 4.17 -3.32
C GLN A 63 -12.26 2.73 -3.24
N VAL A 64 -11.47 2.42 -2.21
CA VAL A 64 -10.87 1.10 -2.03
C VAL A 64 -11.93 0.04 -1.71
N THR A 65 -12.87 0.35 -0.80
CA THR A 65 -13.96 -0.57 -0.43
C THR A 65 -14.98 -0.75 -1.54
N ASP A 66 -15.28 0.28 -2.32
CA ASP A 66 -16.17 0.20 -3.50
C ASP A 66 -15.58 -0.72 -4.60
N ARG A 67 -14.27 -0.96 -4.57
CA ARG A 67 -13.57 -1.90 -5.47
C ARG A 67 -13.37 -3.28 -4.87
N GLY A 68 -13.91 -3.54 -3.67
CA GLY A 68 -13.95 -4.86 -3.06
C GLY A 68 -12.79 -5.19 -2.12
N ALA A 69 -11.88 -4.25 -1.85
CA ALA A 69 -10.87 -4.49 -0.82
C ALA A 69 -11.51 -4.55 0.57
N GLU A 70 -11.02 -5.45 1.41
CA GLU A 70 -11.36 -5.50 2.81
C GLU A 70 -10.51 -4.49 3.60
N LEU A 71 -11.14 -3.56 4.31
CA LEU A 71 -10.46 -2.62 5.19
C LEU A 71 -10.67 -3.04 6.65
N ARG A 72 -9.59 -3.38 7.34
CA ARG A 72 -9.54 -3.75 8.75
C ARG A 72 -8.97 -2.59 9.54
N GLU A 73 -9.87 -1.78 10.08
CA GLU A 73 -9.52 -0.62 10.91
C GLU A 73 -9.24 -1.06 12.34
N ASP A 74 -8.39 -0.31 13.05
CA ASP A 74 -7.96 -0.56 14.42
C ASP A 74 -7.27 -1.94 14.61
N GLU A 75 -6.69 -2.49 13.55
CA GLU A 75 -5.98 -3.77 13.61
C GLU A 75 -4.50 -3.59 13.24
N GLU A 76 -3.61 -3.76 14.23
CA GLU A 76 -2.17 -3.61 14.07
C GLU A 76 -1.53 -4.91 13.59
N VAL A 77 -0.72 -4.81 12.53
CA VAL A 77 0.18 -5.88 12.10
C VAL A 77 1.42 -5.84 12.97
N THR A 78 1.73 -6.96 13.61
CA THR A 78 2.84 -7.10 14.55
C THR A 78 4.03 -7.86 13.97
N ALA A 79 3.84 -8.64 12.91
CA ALA A 79 4.93 -9.34 12.20
C ALA A 79 4.56 -9.65 10.75
N VAL A 80 5.58 -9.68 9.89
CA VAL A 80 5.50 -10.15 8.50
C VAL A 80 6.65 -11.13 8.30
N GLU A 81 6.34 -12.38 8.04
CA GLU A 81 7.30 -13.45 7.84
C GLU A 81 7.11 -14.08 6.48
N SER A 82 8.19 -14.23 5.71
CA SER A 82 8.15 -14.98 4.44
C SER A 82 8.23 -16.48 4.71
N ASP A 83 7.50 -17.27 3.91
CA ASP A 83 7.58 -18.72 3.89
C ASP A 83 7.74 -19.25 2.45
N ASP A 84 7.61 -20.58 2.25
CA ASP A 84 7.81 -21.22 0.94
C ASP A 84 6.68 -20.88 -0.07
N ASP A 85 5.51 -20.43 0.42
CA ASP A 85 4.30 -20.19 -0.38
C ASP A 85 3.88 -18.69 -0.42
N GLY A 86 4.64 -17.78 0.25
CA GLY A 86 4.36 -16.34 0.32
C GLY A 86 4.68 -15.73 1.68
N PHE A 87 3.68 -15.15 2.34
CA PHE A 87 3.84 -14.46 3.62
C PHE A 87 2.80 -14.88 4.64
N VAL A 88 3.24 -14.94 5.90
CA VAL A 88 2.38 -14.98 7.07
C VAL A 88 2.42 -13.62 7.77
N VAL A 89 1.28 -12.95 7.81
CA VAL A 89 1.10 -11.65 8.48
C VAL A 89 0.36 -11.88 9.78
N ARG A 90 0.93 -11.39 10.90
CA ARG A 90 0.35 -11.56 12.23
C ARG A 90 -0.21 -10.26 12.76
N THR A 91 -1.37 -10.37 13.41
CA THR A 91 -2.00 -9.32 14.19
C THR A 91 -2.36 -9.84 15.58
N GLU A 92 -2.90 -8.98 16.45
CA GLU A 92 -3.46 -9.47 17.73
C GLU A 92 -4.67 -10.39 17.54
N SER A 93 -5.39 -10.27 16.40
CA SER A 93 -6.59 -11.03 16.09
C SER A 93 -6.33 -12.39 15.45
N GLY A 94 -5.14 -12.60 14.85
CA GLY A 94 -4.81 -13.87 14.20
C GLY A 94 -3.66 -13.80 13.20
N GLU A 95 -3.59 -14.82 12.38
CA GLU A 95 -2.61 -14.97 11.31
C GLU A 95 -3.33 -14.97 9.95
N TYR A 96 -2.74 -14.32 8.97
CA TYR A 96 -3.25 -14.16 7.61
C TYR A 96 -2.16 -14.51 6.61
N GLU A 97 -2.53 -15.20 5.56
CA GLU A 97 -1.61 -15.61 4.49
C GLU A 97 -1.83 -14.75 3.24
N ALA A 98 -0.75 -14.34 2.58
CA ALA A 98 -0.80 -13.59 1.34
C ALA A 98 0.34 -13.93 0.40
N SER A 99 0.11 -13.82 -0.91
CA SER A 99 1.17 -13.94 -1.92
C SER A 99 2.08 -12.71 -1.95
N TYR A 100 1.52 -11.52 -1.70
CA TYR A 100 2.21 -10.23 -1.73
C TYR A 100 1.92 -9.42 -0.48
N VAL A 101 2.93 -8.68 0.00
CA VAL A 101 2.74 -7.72 1.09
C VAL A 101 3.26 -6.34 0.66
N VAL A 102 2.46 -5.30 0.93
CA VAL A 102 2.84 -3.89 0.72
C VAL A 102 2.88 -3.17 2.06
N LEU A 103 4.07 -2.74 2.48
CA LEU A 103 4.28 -1.95 3.67
C LEU A 103 4.09 -0.45 3.36
N GLY A 104 3.20 0.19 4.09
CA GLY A 104 2.89 1.62 4.02
C GLY A 104 2.74 2.25 5.41
N THR A 105 3.61 1.87 6.35
CA THR A 105 3.56 2.21 7.78
C THR A 105 4.12 3.59 8.14
N GLY A 106 4.12 4.51 7.16
CA GLY A 106 4.69 5.85 7.34
C GLY A 106 6.21 5.80 7.46
N ALA A 107 6.78 6.43 8.48
CA ALA A 107 8.23 6.40 8.73
C ALA A 107 8.67 5.25 9.65
N ASN A 108 7.74 4.45 10.17
CA ASN A 108 8.08 3.25 10.93
C ASN A 108 8.57 2.16 9.98
N ARG A 109 9.76 1.62 10.25
CA ARG A 109 10.46 0.63 9.43
C ARG A 109 10.63 -0.71 10.13
N ASP A 110 10.10 -0.87 11.34
CA ASP A 110 10.33 -2.04 12.19
C ASP A 110 9.91 -3.34 11.48
N LEU A 111 8.74 -3.36 10.83
CA LEU A 111 8.29 -4.54 10.08
C LEU A 111 9.20 -4.89 8.89
N ALA A 112 9.76 -3.89 8.21
CA ALA A 112 10.70 -4.12 7.12
C ALA A 112 12.05 -4.67 7.62
N GLU A 113 12.54 -4.16 8.77
CA GLU A 113 13.74 -4.66 9.41
C GLU A 113 13.57 -6.10 9.89
N GLU A 114 12.46 -6.39 10.58
CA GLU A 114 12.14 -7.74 11.07
C GLU A 114 11.92 -8.75 9.92
N ALA A 115 11.35 -8.31 8.79
CA ALA A 115 11.21 -9.13 7.59
C ALA A 115 12.53 -9.35 6.83
N GLY A 116 13.63 -8.68 7.24
CA GLY A 116 14.96 -8.86 6.66
C GLY A 116 15.23 -8.03 5.40
N CYS A 117 14.51 -6.93 5.21
CA CYS A 117 14.77 -6.01 4.11
C CYS A 117 16.15 -5.33 4.26
N ASP A 118 16.78 -5.04 3.13
CA ASP A 118 17.99 -4.20 3.08
C ASP A 118 17.63 -2.72 3.26
N PHE A 119 18.60 -1.96 3.80
CA PHE A 119 18.47 -0.53 4.03
C PHE A 119 19.58 0.24 3.32
N ASP A 120 19.27 1.44 2.85
CA ASP A 120 20.24 2.37 2.27
C ASP A 120 21.02 3.13 3.38
N ASP A 121 22.07 3.86 2.99
CA ASP A 121 22.96 4.59 3.92
C ASP A 121 22.23 5.67 4.76
N ASP A 122 21.06 6.13 4.33
CA ASP A 122 20.21 7.12 4.99
C ASP A 122 19.11 6.49 5.86
N ASP A 123 19.24 5.20 6.16
CA ASP A 123 18.32 4.43 6.99
C ASP A 123 16.90 4.28 6.39
N THR A 124 16.75 4.47 5.08
CA THR A 124 15.50 4.14 4.37
C THR A 124 15.50 2.70 3.89
N VAL A 125 14.32 2.11 3.74
CA VAL A 125 14.22 0.76 3.15
C VAL A 125 14.63 0.83 1.69
N SER A 126 15.59 -0.01 1.30
CA SER A 126 16.08 -0.08 -0.08
C SER A 126 15.04 -0.74 -0.98
N VAL A 127 14.66 -0.07 -2.06
CA VAL A 127 13.63 -0.56 -2.99
C VAL A 127 14.04 -0.34 -4.44
N SER A 128 13.49 -1.19 -5.30
CA SER A 128 13.55 -1.01 -6.75
C SER A 128 12.69 0.20 -7.21
N LEU A 129 12.73 0.53 -8.50
CA LEU A 129 11.81 1.52 -9.08
C LEU A 129 10.33 1.10 -8.99
N SER A 130 10.08 -0.18 -8.80
CA SER A 130 8.75 -0.77 -8.62
C SER A 130 8.38 -0.93 -7.13
N MET A 131 9.14 -0.33 -6.22
CA MET A 131 8.94 -0.40 -4.77
C MET A 131 9.14 -1.79 -4.16
N GLU A 132 9.63 -2.79 -4.90
CA GLU A 132 9.96 -4.10 -4.36
C GLU A 132 11.25 -4.01 -3.54
N THR A 133 11.26 -4.61 -2.36
CA THR A 133 12.40 -4.65 -1.44
C THR A 133 13.43 -5.70 -1.84
N SER A 134 14.44 -5.96 -1.01
CA SER A 134 15.37 -7.10 -1.18
C SER A 134 14.71 -8.46 -0.88
N VAL A 135 13.55 -8.47 -0.24
CA VAL A 135 12.71 -9.66 -0.03
C VAL A 135 11.71 -9.73 -1.18
N GLU A 136 11.76 -10.82 -1.95
CA GLU A 136 10.88 -11.02 -3.12
C GLU A 136 9.41 -10.95 -2.69
N ASP A 137 8.57 -10.26 -3.49
CA ASP A 137 7.14 -10.08 -3.27
C ASP A 137 6.74 -9.24 -2.04
N LEU A 138 7.74 -8.67 -1.34
CA LEU A 138 7.55 -7.68 -0.29
C LEU A 138 7.88 -6.28 -0.82
N TYR A 139 6.94 -5.37 -0.65
CA TYR A 139 7.05 -3.98 -1.13
C TYR A 139 7.06 -3.01 0.04
N ALA A 140 7.85 -1.95 -0.08
CA ALA A 140 7.86 -0.84 0.88
C ALA A 140 7.56 0.47 0.15
N THR A 141 6.75 1.35 0.75
CA THR A 141 6.20 2.52 0.07
C THR A 141 6.09 3.74 0.98
N GLY A 142 6.07 4.92 0.39
CA GLY A 142 5.84 6.17 1.11
C GLY A 142 7.05 6.62 1.94
N ALA A 143 6.81 7.13 3.16
CA ALA A 143 7.85 7.75 3.97
C ALA A 143 8.98 6.80 4.39
N MET A 144 8.73 5.49 4.46
CA MET A 144 9.76 4.52 4.86
C MET A 144 10.88 4.34 3.84
N VAL A 145 10.62 4.65 2.57
CA VAL A 145 11.58 4.53 1.46
C VAL A 145 12.17 5.89 1.03
N ARG A 146 11.93 6.93 1.81
CA ARG A 146 12.37 8.30 1.47
C ARG A 146 12.94 9.01 2.70
N PRO A 147 14.07 9.69 2.57
CA PRO A 147 14.66 10.42 3.70
C PRO A 147 13.85 11.66 4.10
N GLU A 148 13.29 12.41 3.14
CA GLU A 148 12.64 13.71 3.40
C GLU A 148 11.38 14.00 2.57
N GLU A 149 11.15 13.36 1.42
CA GLU A 149 10.06 13.71 0.48
C GLU A 149 8.71 13.13 0.89
N TRP A 150 8.30 13.36 2.12
CA TRP A 150 7.09 12.81 2.73
C TRP A 150 5.84 13.58 2.32
N GLN A 151 5.40 13.38 1.09
CA GLN A 151 4.23 14.02 0.52
C GLN A 151 3.17 12.99 0.15
N ALA A 152 1.89 13.28 0.42
CA ALA A 152 0.80 12.34 0.13
C ALA A 152 0.75 11.91 -1.33
N ILE A 153 0.99 12.83 -2.28
CA ILE A 153 0.98 12.51 -3.71
C ILE A 153 2.17 11.62 -4.12
N ILE A 154 3.35 11.78 -3.48
CA ILE A 154 4.51 10.93 -3.72
C ILE A 154 4.22 9.53 -3.16
N SER A 155 3.75 9.46 -1.94
CA SER A 155 3.38 8.20 -1.29
C SER A 155 2.31 7.43 -2.07
N ALA A 156 1.29 8.11 -2.58
CA ALA A 156 0.28 7.48 -3.43
C ALA A 156 0.88 6.95 -4.74
N GLY A 157 1.84 7.67 -5.33
CA GLY A 157 2.58 7.22 -6.50
C GLY A 157 3.40 5.96 -6.23
N ASP A 158 4.06 5.88 -5.07
CA ASP A 158 4.82 4.70 -4.65
C ASP A 158 3.89 3.48 -4.49
N GLY A 159 2.73 3.65 -3.83
CA GLY A 159 1.73 2.59 -3.71
C GLY A 159 1.21 2.09 -5.06
N GLY A 160 0.92 3.02 -5.98
CA GLY A 160 0.52 2.67 -7.35
C GLY A 160 1.62 1.92 -8.11
N ALA A 161 2.90 2.30 -7.94
CA ALA A 161 4.03 1.62 -8.59
C ALA A 161 4.18 0.17 -8.08
N ALA A 162 4.07 -0.04 -6.76
CA ALA A 162 4.07 -1.37 -6.15
C ALA A 162 2.94 -2.25 -6.73
N ALA A 163 1.72 -1.73 -6.73
CA ALA A 163 0.55 -2.47 -7.22
C ALA A 163 0.66 -2.84 -8.70
N LEU A 164 1.12 -1.93 -9.56
CA LEU A 164 1.31 -2.24 -10.99
C LEU A 164 2.38 -3.29 -11.24
N HIS A 165 3.41 -3.36 -10.37
CA HIS A 165 4.40 -4.43 -10.44
C HIS A 165 3.81 -5.77 -10.02
N ILE A 166 3.05 -5.82 -8.91
CA ILE A 166 2.32 -7.01 -8.48
C ILE A 166 1.41 -7.52 -9.61
N LEU A 167 0.59 -6.64 -10.19
CA LEU A 167 -0.31 -6.98 -11.30
C LEU A 167 0.45 -7.50 -12.53
N SER A 168 1.65 -6.97 -12.79
CA SER A 168 2.51 -7.46 -13.88
C SER A 168 3.06 -8.86 -13.58
N LYS A 169 3.43 -9.15 -12.34
CA LYS A 169 3.87 -10.50 -11.90
C LYS A 169 2.72 -11.51 -12.03
N GLU A 170 1.53 -11.17 -11.53
CA GLU A 170 0.35 -12.03 -11.61
C GLU A 170 -0.07 -12.36 -13.05
N ARG A 171 0.05 -11.40 -13.95
CA ARG A 171 -0.30 -11.61 -15.36
C ARG A 171 0.81 -12.24 -16.19
N GLY A 172 2.03 -12.31 -15.65
CA GLY A 172 3.23 -12.81 -16.36
C GLY A 172 3.67 -11.92 -17.53
N GLU A 173 3.17 -10.67 -17.60
CA GLU A 173 3.51 -9.67 -18.61
C GLU A 173 3.35 -8.27 -18.03
N HIS A 174 3.98 -7.28 -18.68
CA HIS A 174 3.85 -5.88 -18.25
C HIS A 174 2.38 -5.43 -18.31
N PHE A 175 1.83 -5.10 -17.16
CA PHE A 175 0.47 -4.61 -17.02
C PHE A 175 0.42 -3.08 -17.03
N HIS A 176 -0.52 -2.54 -17.79
CA HIS A 176 -0.83 -1.13 -17.86
C HIS A 176 -2.30 -0.90 -17.54
N ASP A 177 -2.56 -0.32 -16.38
CA ASP A 177 -3.93 -0.01 -15.94
C ASP A 177 -4.43 1.24 -16.66
N PHE A 178 -5.20 1.02 -17.72
CA PHE A 178 -5.72 2.10 -18.56
C PHE A 178 -7.19 1.90 -18.87
N ASP A 179 -8.03 2.67 -18.18
CA ASP A 179 -9.47 2.67 -18.43
C ASP A 179 -9.83 3.60 -19.57
N THR A 180 -10.80 3.19 -20.38
CA THR A 180 -11.40 4.02 -21.41
C THR A 180 -12.82 4.45 -21.00
N PRO A 181 -13.41 5.50 -21.64
CA PRO A 181 -14.79 5.88 -21.35
C PRO A 181 -15.81 4.75 -21.51
N ASP A 182 -15.51 3.74 -22.34
CA ASP A 182 -16.39 2.59 -22.56
C ASP A 182 -16.32 1.56 -21.41
N ASP A 183 -15.26 1.63 -20.60
CA ASP A 183 -15.03 0.76 -19.44
C ASP A 183 -15.56 1.37 -18.13
N VAL A 184 -16.09 2.60 -18.17
CA VAL A 184 -16.59 3.29 -16.96
C VAL A 184 -17.86 2.61 -16.48
N PRO A 185 -17.89 2.04 -15.26
CA PRO A 185 -19.08 1.45 -14.70
C PRO A 185 -20.16 2.53 -14.46
N GLU A 186 -21.42 2.18 -14.66
CA GLU A 186 -22.54 3.01 -14.19
C GLU A 186 -22.53 2.99 -12.64
N LEU A 187 -22.33 4.16 -12.03
CA LEU A 187 -22.31 4.35 -10.57
C LEU A 187 -23.73 4.42 -10.00
#